data_d343287a533a202279c49cb98bd7c32c
#
_entry.id   d343287a533a202279c49cb98bd7c32c
#
_cell.length_a   1.000
_cell.length_b   1.000
_cell.length_c   1.000
_cell.angle_alpha   90.00
_cell.angle_beta   90.00
_cell.angle_gamma   90.00
#
_symmetry.space_group_name_H-M   'P 1'
#
loop_
_entity.id
_entity.type
_entity.pdbx_description
1 polymer ?
#
loop_
_entity_poly.entity_id
_entity_poly.type
_entity_poly.pdbx_seq_one_letter_code
_entity_poly.pdbx_strand_id
1 'polypeptide(L)'
;MVGSPVKVAAGLVFKDDELLISKRPESVHLGGLWEFPGGKLEIGETYEDCVIREIYEELGVEVKVANIFEEVLHQYGEITVFIKFFICNLRRGEPKKIQCSDFVWVKRNDLGLYDFPSADIKIINRLRNDNSLWG
;
A
#
# COMPACT_ATOMS: atom_id res chain seq x y z
N MET A 1 18.76 19.11 12.59
CA MET A 1 19.21 17.83 12.08
C MET A 1 18.02 16.97 11.71
N VAL A 2 17.99 16.42 10.52
CA VAL A 2 16.92 15.58 10.05
C VAL A 2 17.17 14.15 10.54
N GLY A 3 16.19 13.53 11.16
CA GLY A 3 16.30 12.14 11.57
C GLY A 3 16.29 11.18 10.39
N SER A 4 16.56 9.91 10.65
CA SER A 4 16.47 8.87 9.63
C SER A 4 15.04 8.75 9.11
N PRO A 5 14.83 8.45 7.81
CA PRO A 5 13.50 8.24 7.28
C PRO A 5 12.76 7.12 7.99
N VAL A 6 11.46 7.27 8.10
CA VAL A 6 10.58 6.19 8.56
C VAL A 6 10.50 5.15 7.44
N LYS A 7 10.80 3.90 7.74
CA LYS A 7 10.78 2.82 6.76
C LYS A 7 9.41 2.18 6.71
N VAL A 8 8.84 2.12 5.50
CA VAL A 8 7.49 1.64 5.27
C VAL A 8 7.48 0.64 4.12
N ALA A 9 6.68 -0.40 4.24
CA ALA A 9 6.42 -1.33 3.15
C ALA A 9 4.94 -1.26 2.78
N ALA A 10 4.63 -1.18 1.50
CA ALA A 10 3.27 -1.13 1.00
C ALA A 10 3.06 -2.20 -0.06
N GLY A 11 1.84 -2.75 -0.13
CA GLY A 11 1.51 -3.82 -1.05
C GLY A 11 0.54 -3.40 -2.14
N LEU A 12 0.91 -3.73 -3.36
CA LEU A 12 0.05 -3.63 -4.53
C LEU A 12 -0.55 -5.02 -4.72
N VAL A 13 -1.67 -5.28 -4.06
CA VAL A 13 -2.27 -6.60 -3.98
C VAL A 13 -3.24 -6.80 -5.14
N PHE A 14 -2.87 -7.68 -6.05
CA PHE A 14 -3.69 -8.00 -7.22
C PHE A 14 -4.44 -9.31 -7.02
N LYS A 15 -5.65 -9.32 -7.52
CA LYS A 15 -6.47 -10.51 -7.71
C LYS A 15 -7.16 -10.35 -9.05
N ASP A 16 -6.83 -11.22 -10.01
CA ASP A 16 -7.31 -11.08 -11.38
C ASP A 16 -6.90 -9.70 -11.94
N ASP A 17 -7.84 -8.90 -12.42
CA ASP A 17 -7.60 -7.58 -12.98
C ASP A 17 -7.90 -6.44 -12.00
N GLU A 18 -7.94 -6.73 -10.70
CA GLU A 18 -8.30 -5.75 -9.68
C GLU A 18 -7.20 -5.59 -8.63
N LEU A 19 -7.11 -4.38 -8.10
CA LEU A 19 -6.12 -3.98 -7.10
C LEU A 19 -6.83 -3.61 -5.80
N LEU A 20 -6.32 -4.13 -4.69
CA LEU A 20 -6.88 -3.85 -3.37
C LEU A 20 -6.32 -2.54 -2.82
N ILE A 21 -7.21 -1.61 -2.50
CA ILE A 21 -6.85 -0.38 -1.80
C ILE A 21 -7.68 -0.28 -0.52
N SER A 22 -7.15 0.43 0.48
CA SER A 22 -7.82 0.60 1.76
C SER A 22 -7.88 2.07 2.15
N LYS A 23 -8.90 2.43 2.94
CA LYS A 23 -9.10 3.80 3.39
C LYS A 23 -8.63 3.94 4.83
N ARG A 24 -7.81 4.96 5.08
CA ARG A 24 -7.29 5.24 6.41
C ARG A 24 -8.41 5.78 7.31
N PRO A 25 -8.45 5.38 8.60
CA PRO A 25 -9.40 5.96 9.55
C PRO A 25 -9.23 7.48 9.61
N GLU A 26 -10.32 8.21 9.84
CA GLU A 26 -10.33 9.67 9.89
C GLU A 26 -9.43 10.23 10.99
N SER A 27 -9.24 9.48 12.07
CA SER A 27 -8.54 9.93 13.27
C SER A 27 -7.01 9.87 13.19
N VAL A 28 -6.44 9.27 12.13
CA VAL A 28 -4.99 9.12 11.99
C VAL A 28 -4.41 10.13 11.00
N HIS A 29 -3.06 10.22 10.97
CA HIS A 29 -2.36 11.05 9.98
C HIS A 29 -2.79 10.65 8.57
N LEU A 30 -3.11 11.65 7.73
CA LEU A 30 -3.65 11.47 6.38
C LEU A 30 -4.96 10.67 6.38
N GLY A 31 -5.75 10.83 7.44
CA GLY A 31 -7.02 10.13 7.61
C GLY A 31 -8.03 10.47 6.52
N GLY A 32 -8.85 9.49 6.18
CA GLY A 32 -9.84 9.61 5.12
C GLY A 32 -9.30 9.45 3.72
N LEU A 33 -7.98 9.41 3.53
CA LEU A 33 -7.38 9.14 2.23
C LEU A 33 -7.26 7.63 2.00
N TRP A 34 -7.24 7.26 0.74
CA TRP A 34 -7.01 5.88 0.32
C TRP A 34 -5.52 5.59 0.25
N GLU A 35 -5.15 4.33 0.39
CA GLU A 35 -3.74 3.92 0.39
C GLU A 35 -3.60 2.51 -0.15
N PHE A 36 -2.35 2.16 -0.48
CA PHE A 36 -1.97 0.77 -0.68
C PHE A 36 -1.66 0.21 0.71
N PRO A 37 -2.28 -0.90 1.11
CA PRO A 37 -2.12 -1.41 2.48
C PRO A 37 -0.68 -1.73 2.81
N GLY A 38 -0.27 -1.45 4.04
CA GLY A 38 1.08 -1.64 4.52
C GLY A 38 1.31 -0.88 5.81
N GLY A 39 2.57 -0.71 6.18
CA GLY A 39 2.90 0.00 7.40
C GLY A 39 4.39 0.04 7.68
N LYS A 40 4.73 0.44 8.90
CA LYS A 40 6.10 0.64 9.33
C LYS A 40 6.80 -0.67 9.65
N LEU A 41 8.09 -0.76 9.31
CA LEU A 41 8.92 -1.90 9.71
C LEU A 41 9.09 -1.94 11.23
N GLU A 42 9.05 -3.14 11.76
CA GLU A 42 9.47 -3.41 13.12
C GLU A 42 10.98 -3.73 13.13
N ILE A 43 11.61 -3.61 14.28
CA ILE A 43 13.06 -3.88 14.43
C ILE A 43 13.35 -5.32 14.02
N GLY A 44 14.33 -5.48 13.12
CA GLY A 44 14.76 -6.79 12.63
C GLY A 44 13.88 -7.36 11.52
N GLU A 45 12.84 -6.63 11.11
CA GLU A 45 11.92 -7.09 10.08
C GLU A 45 12.42 -6.70 8.68
N THR A 46 12.28 -7.59 7.71
CA THR A 46 12.50 -7.24 6.31
C THR A 46 11.29 -6.47 5.78
N TYR A 47 11.46 -5.72 4.68
CA TYR A 47 10.33 -5.04 4.04
C TYR A 47 9.28 -6.05 3.56
N GLU A 48 9.70 -7.18 3.02
CA GLU A 48 8.79 -8.23 2.56
C GLU A 48 7.95 -8.80 3.70
N ASP A 49 8.59 -9.12 4.83
CA ASP A 49 7.86 -9.63 5.99
C ASP A 49 6.91 -8.58 6.57
N CYS A 50 7.32 -7.31 6.54
CA CYS A 50 6.51 -6.20 6.99
C CYS A 50 5.22 -6.08 6.20
N VAL A 51 5.30 -6.10 4.86
CA VAL A 51 4.10 -5.94 4.04
C VAL A 51 3.14 -7.10 4.23
N ILE A 52 3.65 -8.32 4.35
CA ILE A 52 2.82 -9.51 4.61
C ILE A 52 2.10 -9.37 5.95
N ARG A 53 2.83 -9.01 7.00
CA ARG A 53 2.27 -8.83 8.35
C ARG A 53 1.24 -7.72 8.41
N GLU A 54 1.58 -6.55 7.87
CA GLU A 54 0.69 -5.38 7.93
C GLU A 54 -0.61 -5.62 7.17
N ILE A 55 -0.55 -6.24 6.00
CA ILE A 55 -1.76 -6.55 5.23
C ILE A 55 -2.63 -7.55 5.99
N TYR A 56 -2.03 -8.52 6.65
CA TYR A 56 -2.78 -9.47 7.46
C TYR A 56 -3.46 -8.78 8.65
N GLU A 57 -2.75 -7.91 9.36
CA GLU A 57 -3.30 -7.17 10.50
C GLU A 57 -4.43 -6.24 10.09
N GLU A 58 -4.29 -5.55 8.96
CA GLU A 58 -5.26 -4.54 8.53
C GLU A 58 -6.50 -5.13 7.87
N LEU A 59 -6.33 -6.19 7.10
CA LEU A 59 -7.36 -6.71 6.18
C LEU A 59 -7.66 -8.19 6.35
N GLY A 60 -6.87 -8.93 7.13
CA GLY A 60 -7.12 -10.34 7.40
C GLY A 60 -6.83 -11.28 6.24
N VAL A 61 -6.06 -10.84 5.25
CA VAL A 61 -5.71 -11.69 4.11
C VAL A 61 -4.23 -12.03 4.12
N GLU A 62 -3.90 -13.19 3.54
CA GLU A 62 -2.53 -13.59 3.31
C GLU A 62 -2.14 -13.28 1.87
N VAL A 63 -0.98 -12.64 1.71
CA VAL A 63 -0.46 -12.30 0.40
C VAL A 63 0.91 -12.94 0.21
N LYS A 64 1.27 -13.14 -1.06
CA LYS A 64 2.60 -13.57 -1.46
C LYS A 64 3.26 -12.41 -2.19
N VAL A 65 4.47 -12.03 -1.75
CA VAL A 65 5.26 -11.01 -2.42
C VAL A 65 5.86 -11.61 -3.69
N ALA A 66 5.60 -10.97 -4.83
CA ALA A 66 6.17 -11.40 -6.11
C ALA A 66 7.49 -10.67 -6.38
N ASN A 67 7.47 -9.33 -6.37
CA ASN A 67 8.66 -8.54 -6.64
C ASN A 67 8.45 -7.09 -6.19
N ILE A 68 9.56 -6.37 -6.07
CA ILE A 68 9.50 -4.94 -5.80
C ILE A 68 9.03 -4.19 -7.06
N PHE A 69 8.18 -3.19 -6.86
CA PHE A 69 7.66 -2.36 -7.93
C PHE A 69 8.37 -1.02 -8.00
N GLU A 70 8.49 -0.33 -6.86
CA GLU A 70 9.05 1.03 -6.80
C GLU A 70 9.51 1.34 -5.39
N GLU A 71 10.47 2.29 -5.28
CA GLU A 71 10.89 2.85 -4.01
C GLU A 71 10.65 4.36 -4.06
N VAL A 72 10.08 4.92 -3.00
CA VAL A 72 9.76 6.34 -2.92
C VAL A 72 10.28 6.92 -1.62
N LEU A 73 11.07 8.00 -1.74
CA LEU A 73 11.46 8.82 -0.60
C LEU A 73 10.62 10.09 -0.66
N HIS A 74 9.81 10.33 0.36
CA HIS A 74 8.88 11.45 0.36
C HIS A 74 8.89 12.16 1.70
N GLN A 75 8.76 13.49 1.67
CA GLN A 75 8.73 14.31 2.88
C GLN A 75 7.34 14.88 3.12
N TYR A 76 6.77 14.57 4.30
CA TYR A 76 5.52 15.16 4.77
C TYR A 76 5.88 16.10 5.92
N GLY A 77 5.95 17.42 5.65
CA GLY A 77 6.39 18.37 6.67
C GLY A 77 7.79 18.04 7.18
N GLU A 78 7.91 17.72 8.47
CA GLU A 78 9.20 17.39 9.09
C GLU A 78 9.49 15.87 9.06
N ILE A 79 8.53 15.07 8.62
CA ILE A 79 8.66 13.61 8.59
C ILE A 79 9.05 13.18 7.18
N THR A 80 10.14 12.44 7.07
CA THR A 80 10.56 11.81 5.82
C THR A 80 10.21 10.33 5.89
N VAL A 81 9.58 9.80 4.84
CA VAL A 81 9.25 8.38 4.73
C VAL A 81 9.96 7.76 3.54
N PHE A 82 10.45 6.54 3.71
CA PHE A 82 10.98 5.74 2.63
C PHE A 82 10.10 4.51 2.46
N ILE A 83 9.43 4.42 1.31
CA ILE A 83 8.43 3.39 1.07
C ILE A 83 8.90 2.46 -0.03
N LYS A 84 8.88 1.17 0.25
CA LYS A 84 9.04 0.15 -0.79
C LYS A 84 7.68 -0.42 -1.13
N PHE A 85 7.31 -0.35 -2.40
CA PHE A 85 6.06 -0.89 -2.93
C PHE A 85 6.34 -2.23 -3.58
N PHE A 86 5.57 -3.24 -3.18
CA PHE A 86 5.74 -4.60 -3.69
C PHE A 86 4.50 -5.06 -4.45
N ILE A 87 4.72 -5.72 -5.58
CA ILE A 87 3.66 -6.46 -6.24
C ILE A 87 3.39 -7.70 -5.41
N CYS A 88 2.14 -7.86 -4.99
CA CYS A 88 1.69 -8.98 -4.19
C CYS A 88 0.50 -9.66 -4.85
N ASN A 89 0.40 -10.97 -4.64
CA ASN A 89 -0.75 -11.74 -5.09
C ASN A 89 -1.53 -12.21 -3.87
N LEU A 90 -2.86 -12.10 -3.95
CA LEU A 90 -3.72 -12.64 -2.90
C LEU A 90 -3.55 -14.15 -2.86
N ARG A 91 -3.17 -14.67 -1.70
CA ARG A 91 -2.95 -16.10 -1.52
C ARG A 91 -4.12 -16.78 -0.84
N ARG A 92 -4.72 -16.12 0.18
CA ARG A 92 -5.78 -16.72 0.99
C ARG A 92 -6.60 -15.64 1.69
N GLY A 93 -7.88 -15.89 1.83
CA GLY A 93 -8.79 -15.08 2.61
C GLY A 93 -9.53 -14.03 1.81
N GLU A 94 -10.50 -13.41 2.46
CA GLU A 94 -11.25 -12.29 1.91
C GLU A 94 -11.02 -11.07 2.79
N PRO A 95 -10.80 -9.88 2.21
CA PRO A 95 -10.52 -8.68 2.99
C PRO A 95 -11.64 -8.36 3.97
N LYS A 96 -11.25 -7.85 5.13
CA LYS A 96 -12.15 -7.40 6.20
C LYS A 96 -11.65 -6.07 6.73
N LYS A 97 -12.57 -5.26 7.25
CA LYS A 97 -12.23 -3.95 7.85
C LYS A 97 -11.72 -4.14 9.29
N ILE A 98 -10.51 -4.66 9.44
CA ILE A 98 -9.94 -4.90 10.77
C ILE A 98 -9.31 -3.63 11.33
N GLN A 99 -8.41 -2.99 10.57
CA GLN A 99 -7.73 -1.76 10.97
C GLN A 99 -7.86 -0.63 9.95
N CYS A 100 -8.71 -0.78 8.96
CA CYS A 100 -9.00 0.27 8.00
C CYS A 100 -10.48 0.64 8.10
N SER A 101 -10.85 1.85 7.64
CA SER A 101 -12.24 2.28 7.66
C SER A 101 -13.04 1.74 6.49
N ASP A 102 -12.35 1.39 5.40
CA ASP A 102 -12.98 0.80 4.22
C ASP A 102 -11.93 0.13 3.35
N PHE A 103 -12.35 -0.68 2.40
CA PHE A 103 -11.48 -1.24 1.36
C PHE A 103 -12.31 -1.46 0.10
N VAL A 104 -11.63 -1.57 -1.03
CA VAL A 104 -12.29 -1.84 -2.31
C VAL A 104 -11.28 -2.49 -3.27
N TRP A 105 -11.78 -3.36 -4.12
CA TRP A 105 -11.05 -3.87 -5.27
C TRP A 105 -11.33 -2.94 -6.45
N VAL A 106 -10.30 -2.33 -7.03
CA VAL A 106 -10.47 -1.36 -8.11
C VAL A 106 -9.84 -1.86 -9.40
N LYS A 107 -10.49 -1.52 -10.51
CA LYS A 107 -9.92 -1.75 -11.84
C LYS A 107 -9.04 -0.56 -12.21
N ARG A 108 -8.13 -0.80 -13.17
CA ARG A 108 -7.15 0.21 -13.58
C ARG A 108 -7.78 1.58 -13.89
N ASN A 109 -8.86 1.60 -14.65
CA ASN A 109 -9.49 2.85 -15.07
C ASN A 109 -10.17 3.61 -13.94
N ASP A 110 -10.48 2.93 -12.83
CA ASP A 110 -11.17 3.54 -11.70
C ASP A 110 -10.22 4.05 -10.61
N LEU A 111 -8.94 3.73 -10.74
CA LEU A 111 -7.95 4.10 -9.72
C LEU A 111 -7.88 5.62 -9.48
N GLY A 112 -8.08 6.42 -10.53
CA GLY A 112 -8.08 7.87 -10.45
C GLY A 112 -9.30 8.48 -9.74
N LEU A 113 -10.31 7.68 -9.39
CA LEU A 113 -11.50 8.15 -8.68
C LEU A 113 -11.30 8.28 -7.17
N TYR A 114 -10.17 7.80 -6.67
CA TYR A 114 -9.88 7.75 -5.23
C TYR A 114 -8.78 8.75 -4.88
N ASP A 115 -8.90 9.38 -3.70
CA ASP A 115 -7.93 10.37 -3.23
C ASP A 115 -6.82 9.69 -2.43
N PHE A 116 -5.59 9.83 -2.91
CA PHE A 116 -4.39 9.25 -2.31
C PHE A 116 -3.45 10.35 -1.79
N PRO A 117 -2.61 10.04 -0.79
CA PRO A 117 -1.54 10.95 -0.38
C PRO A 117 -0.56 11.23 -1.52
N SER A 118 0.10 12.38 -1.45
CA SER A 118 1.04 12.81 -2.50
C SER A 118 2.17 11.82 -2.75
N ALA A 119 2.61 11.06 -1.74
CA ALA A 119 3.65 10.05 -1.91
C ALA A 119 3.27 8.95 -2.90
N ASP A 120 1.97 8.73 -3.12
CA ASP A 120 1.47 7.65 -3.96
C ASP A 120 1.19 8.06 -5.41
N ILE A 121 1.26 9.36 -5.71
CA ILE A 121 0.90 9.88 -7.05
C ILE A 121 1.75 9.24 -8.15
N LYS A 122 3.06 9.13 -7.93
CA LYS A 122 3.97 8.49 -8.90
C LYS A 122 3.59 7.03 -9.15
N ILE A 123 3.23 6.34 -8.08
CA ILE A 123 2.84 4.93 -8.14
C ILE A 123 1.55 4.77 -8.95
N ILE A 124 0.56 5.62 -8.67
CA ILE A 124 -0.73 5.60 -9.38
C ILE A 124 -0.54 5.84 -10.87
N ASN A 125 0.26 6.84 -11.23
CA ASN A 125 0.53 7.14 -12.63
C ASN A 125 1.20 5.97 -13.35
N ARG A 126 2.17 5.33 -12.70
CA ARG A 126 2.85 4.18 -13.26
C ARG A 126 1.91 2.98 -13.39
N LEU A 127 1.09 2.72 -12.38
CA LEU A 127 0.09 1.64 -12.42
C LEU A 127 -0.90 1.82 -13.56
N ARG A 128 -1.39 3.03 -13.77
CA ARG A 128 -2.38 3.31 -14.81
C ARG A 128 -1.82 3.13 -16.22
N ASN A 129 -0.51 3.22 -16.39
CA ASN A 129 0.16 3.16 -17.69
C ASN A 129 0.83 1.81 -17.97
N ASP A 130 0.81 0.88 -17.04
CA ASP A 130 1.45 -0.44 -17.18
C ASP A 130 0.38 -1.51 -17.37
N ASN A 131 0.15 -1.87 -18.65
CA ASN A 131 -0.86 -2.86 -19.01
C ASN A 131 -0.55 -4.27 -18.48
N SER A 132 0.72 -4.58 -18.26
CA SER A 132 1.14 -5.94 -17.89
C SER A 132 0.69 -6.37 -16.50
N LEU A 133 0.36 -5.40 -15.63
CA LEU A 133 0.02 -5.66 -14.24
C LEU A 133 -1.45 -6.07 -14.04
N TRP A 134 -2.31 -5.75 -14.97
CA TRP A 134 -3.75 -5.87 -14.78
C TRP A 134 -4.40 -7.10 -15.44
N GLY A 135 -3.60 -8.10 -15.68
CA GLY A 135 -4.09 -9.33 -16.27
C GLY A 135 -4.14 -9.31 -17.77
#